data_bcd4dc93152d2d20acb82f20f23ac673
#
_entry.id   bcd4dc93152d2d20acb82f20f23ac673
#
_cell.length_a   1.000
_cell.length_b   1.000
_cell.length_c   1.000
_cell.angle_alpha   90.00
_cell.angle_beta   90.00
_cell.angle_gamma   90.00
#
_symmetry.space_group_name_H-M   'P 1'
#
loop_
_entity.id
_entity.type
_entity.pdbx_description
1 polymer ?
#
loop_
_entity_poly.entity_id
_entity_poly.type
_entity_poly.pdbx_seq_one_letter_code
_entity_poly.pdbx_strand_id
1 'polypeptide(L)'
;MSTWTTQTFVDGTPEEVLAVLSDPDCCCRWSPIDFDLEDLDGDRLATGSFARVAGRVAGISVSFEIEVLHASGRRLALTARGPMTLDVEYEAYPADADRAEVWATVTVNASRSLSGRLAAASTEALLRGGALSLALRRIAAEVERTMEKVAA
;
A
#
# COMPACT_ATOMS: atom_id res chain seq x y z
N MET A 1 3.43 16.08 -10.76
CA MET A 1 3.02 14.67 -10.69
C MET A 1 4.24 13.78 -10.86
N SER A 2 4.47 12.89 -9.92
CA SER A 2 5.62 11.97 -9.94
C SER A 2 5.14 10.55 -9.71
N THR A 3 5.69 9.60 -10.46
CA THR A 3 5.27 8.20 -10.39
C THR A 3 6.48 7.30 -10.14
N TRP A 4 6.31 6.36 -9.21
CA TRP A 4 7.30 5.33 -8.89
C TRP A 4 6.67 3.96 -9.12
N THR A 5 7.43 3.07 -9.73
CA THR A 5 7.01 1.69 -9.97
C THR A 5 8.15 0.76 -9.59
N THR A 6 7.83 -0.32 -8.90
CA THR A 6 8.77 -1.39 -8.59
C THR A 6 8.08 -2.73 -8.62
N GLN A 7 8.83 -3.81 -8.64
CA GLN A 7 8.29 -5.16 -8.67
C GLN A 7 9.16 -6.11 -7.86
N THR A 8 8.55 -7.22 -7.41
CA THR A 8 9.25 -8.31 -6.75
C THR A 8 8.51 -9.62 -6.98
N PHE A 9 9.18 -10.72 -6.69
CA PHE A 9 8.55 -12.05 -6.67
C PHE A 9 8.21 -12.42 -5.22
N VAL A 10 7.06 -13.03 -5.05
CA VAL A 10 6.55 -13.43 -3.74
C VAL A 10 6.23 -14.93 -3.78
N ASP A 11 6.62 -15.67 -2.76
CA ASP A 11 6.26 -17.07 -2.60
C ASP A 11 4.81 -17.13 -2.11
N GLY A 12 3.89 -17.33 -3.05
CA GLY A 12 2.46 -17.34 -2.80
C GLY A 12 1.68 -17.10 -4.09
N THR A 13 0.38 -17.35 -4.05
CA THR A 13 -0.50 -17.09 -5.19
C THR A 13 -0.90 -15.60 -5.25
N PRO A 14 -1.32 -15.09 -6.41
CA PRO A 14 -1.85 -13.72 -6.50
C PRO A 14 -3.00 -13.46 -5.53
N GLU A 15 -3.84 -14.44 -5.28
CA GLU A 15 -4.98 -14.34 -4.36
C GLU A 15 -4.50 -14.20 -2.90
N GLU A 16 -3.44 -14.91 -2.52
CA GLU A 16 -2.82 -14.79 -1.20
C GLU A 16 -2.18 -13.42 -1.00
N VAL A 17 -1.56 -12.88 -2.05
CA VAL A 17 -1.01 -11.51 -2.03
C VAL A 17 -2.12 -10.49 -1.81
N LEU A 18 -3.22 -10.60 -2.54
CA LEU A 18 -4.35 -9.68 -2.39
C LEU A 18 -4.97 -9.80 -0.99
N ALA A 19 -5.04 -11.00 -0.42
CA ALA A 19 -5.54 -11.20 0.93
C ALA A 19 -4.72 -10.42 1.96
N VAL A 20 -3.39 -10.40 1.83
CA VAL A 20 -2.51 -9.61 2.71
C VAL A 20 -2.71 -8.12 2.47
N LEU A 21 -2.77 -7.69 1.22
CA LEU A 21 -2.92 -6.27 0.86
C LEU A 21 -4.24 -5.68 1.37
N SER A 22 -5.30 -6.46 1.37
CA SER A 22 -6.64 -5.99 1.76
C SER A 22 -6.96 -6.20 3.23
N ASP A 23 -6.09 -6.85 4.00
CA ASP A 23 -6.27 -7.09 5.43
C ASP A 23 -5.77 -5.88 6.22
N PRO A 24 -6.67 -5.16 6.94
CA PRO A 24 -6.25 -3.97 7.70
C PRO A 24 -5.25 -4.30 8.82
N ASP A 25 -5.29 -5.50 9.39
CA ASP A 25 -4.32 -5.91 10.42
C ASP A 25 -2.91 -6.09 9.83
N CYS A 26 -2.81 -6.48 8.57
CA CYS A 26 -1.53 -6.62 7.87
C CYS A 26 -0.97 -5.28 7.39
N CYS A 27 -1.82 -4.34 7.01
CA CYS A 27 -1.40 -3.06 6.43
C CYS A 27 -0.38 -2.30 7.28
N CYS A 28 -0.57 -2.27 8.60
CA CYS A 28 0.34 -1.59 9.52
C CYS A 28 1.72 -2.26 9.56
N ARG A 29 1.80 -3.56 9.27
CA ARG A 29 3.06 -4.31 9.31
C ARG A 29 3.90 -4.16 8.04
N TRP A 30 3.25 -4.08 6.87
CA TRP A 30 4.01 -3.98 5.62
C TRP A 30 4.25 -2.54 5.16
N SER A 31 3.50 -1.58 5.66
CA SER A 31 3.70 -0.18 5.28
C SER A 31 5.09 0.32 5.70
N PRO A 32 5.78 1.08 4.82
CA PRO A 32 7.09 1.64 5.15
C PRO A 32 7.03 2.84 6.10
N ILE A 33 5.85 3.33 6.43
CA ILE A 33 5.63 4.43 7.36
C ILE A 33 4.66 3.99 8.44
N ASP A 34 4.84 4.51 9.65
CA ASP A 34 3.94 4.22 10.76
C ASP A 34 2.62 4.96 10.56
N PHE A 35 1.52 4.22 10.55
CA PHE A 35 0.19 4.81 10.48
C PHE A 35 -0.84 3.96 11.22
N ASP A 36 -1.94 4.61 11.58
CA ASP A 36 -3.10 3.96 12.15
C ASP A 36 -4.25 4.02 11.14
N LEU A 37 -4.86 2.88 10.85
CA LEU A 37 -6.04 2.80 10.01
C LEU A 37 -7.28 2.99 10.89
N GLU A 38 -8.04 4.03 10.62
CA GLU A 38 -9.22 4.40 11.40
C GLU A 38 -10.47 4.39 10.51
N ASP A 39 -11.63 4.22 11.13
CA ASP A 39 -12.94 4.40 10.48
C ASP A 39 -13.11 3.60 9.18
N LEU A 40 -12.54 2.38 9.12
CA LEU A 40 -12.78 1.49 7.98
C LEU A 40 -14.23 1.02 7.99
N ASP A 41 -14.93 1.18 6.87
CA ASP A 41 -16.26 0.62 6.69
C ASP A 41 -16.13 -0.85 6.23
N GLY A 42 -16.30 -1.77 7.16
CA GLY A 42 -16.19 -3.21 6.91
C GLY A 42 -14.96 -3.83 7.55
N ASP A 43 -14.76 -5.12 7.33
CA ASP A 43 -13.68 -5.90 7.93
C ASP A 43 -12.41 -5.92 7.09
N ARG A 44 -12.52 -5.60 5.83
CA ARG A 44 -11.42 -5.64 4.86
C ARG A 44 -11.51 -4.47 3.89
N LEU A 45 -10.39 -4.14 3.26
CA LEU A 45 -10.39 -3.21 2.13
C LEU A 45 -11.08 -3.90 0.95
N ALA A 46 -12.20 -3.36 0.53
CA ALA A 46 -13.00 -3.87 -0.59
C ALA A 46 -13.31 -2.73 -1.56
N THR A 47 -13.67 -3.08 -2.79
CA THR A 47 -14.07 -2.07 -3.77
C THR A 47 -15.19 -1.20 -3.21
N GLY A 48 -14.98 0.11 -3.22
CA GLY A 48 -15.92 1.08 -2.66
C GLY A 48 -15.76 1.36 -1.18
N SER A 49 -14.81 0.71 -0.48
CA SER A 49 -14.54 0.97 0.93
C SER A 49 -13.92 2.34 1.14
N PHE A 50 -14.22 2.94 2.30
CA PHE A 50 -13.61 4.18 2.77
C PHE A 50 -12.92 3.94 4.10
N ALA A 51 -11.81 4.63 4.32
CA ALA A 51 -11.08 4.58 5.57
C ALA A 51 -10.36 5.90 5.80
N ARG A 52 -9.89 6.11 7.02
CA ARG A 52 -9.00 7.21 7.36
C ARG A 52 -7.69 6.66 7.86
N VAL A 53 -6.60 7.25 7.42
CA VAL A 53 -5.25 6.89 7.84
C VAL A 53 -4.60 8.11 8.48
N ALA A 54 -4.09 7.94 9.68
CA ALA A 54 -3.32 8.97 10.39
C ALA A 54 -1.91 8.43 10.63
N GLY A 55 -0.90 9.22 10.29
CA GLY A 55 0.48 8.77 10.43
C GLY A 55 1.46 9.92 10.41
N ARG A 56 2.74 9.57 10.28
CA ARG A 56 3.83 10.54 10.21
C ARG A 56 4.70 10.32 9.00
N VAL A 57 4.98 11.39 8.28
CA VAL A 57 5.92 11.40 7.16
C VAL A 57 7.02 12.40 7.49
N ALA A 58 8.26 11.93 7.64
CA ALA A 58 9.41 12.77 8.00
C ALA A 58 9.17 13.62 9.26
N GLY A 59 8.51 13.05 10.29
CA GLY A 59 8.20 13.73 11.54
C GLY A 59 6.98 14.62 11.50
N ILE A 60 6.34 14.79 10.35
CA ILE A 60 5.14 15.59 10.16
C ILE A 60 3.91 14.70 10.27
N SER A 61 2.96 15.08 11.14
CA SER A 61 1.69 14.36 11.27
C SER A 61 0.83 14.62 10.04
N VAL A 62 0.34 13.55 9.41
CA VAL A 62 -0.51 13.62 8.22
C VAL A 62 -1.73 12.73 8.40
N SER A 63 -2.83 13.12 7.75
CA SER A 63 -4.05 12.32 7.73
C SER A 63 -4.56 12.26 6.29
N PHE A 64 -4.99 11.07 5.89
CA PHE A 64 -5.52 10.81 4.56
C PHE A 64 -6.89 10.17 4.63
N GLU A 65 -7.76 10.53 3.70
CA GLU A 65 -9.00 9.81 3.45
C GLU A 65 -8.75 8.85 2.29
N ILE A 66 -8.97 7.56 2.55
CA ILE A 66 -8.73 6.48 1.60
C ILE A 66 -10.05 6.10 0.93
N GLU A 67 -10.05 6.03 -0.38
CA GLU A 67 -11.11 5.42 -1.16
C GLU A 67 -10.53 4.26 -1.94
N VAL A 68 -11.07 3.06 -1.71
CA VAL A 68 -10.64 1.86 -2.44
C VAL A 68 -11.41 1.79 -3.75
N LEU A 69 -10.71 2.00 -4.86
CA LEU A 69 -11.31 2.00 -6.18
C LEU A 69 -11.53 0.59 -6.71
N HIS A 70 -10.63 -0.32 -6.38
CA HIS A 70 -10.69 -1.71 -6.81
C HIS A 70 -9.93 -2.59 -5.84
N ALA A 71 -10.56 -3.66 -5.37
CA ALA A 71 -9.93 -4.66 -4.50
C ALA A 71 -10.55 -6.02 -4.80
N SER A 72 -10.14 -6.65 -5.89
CA SER A 72 -10.62 -7.97 -6.26
C SER A 72 -9.67 -8.63 -7.24
N GLY A 73 -9.77 -9.94 -7.36
CA GLY A 73 -8.92 -10.71 -8.25
C GLY A 73 -7.45 -10.60 -7.86
N ARG A 74 -6.69 -9.83 -8.61
CA ARG A 74 -5.24 -9.71 -8.48
C ARG A 74 -4.78 -8.27 -8.34
N ARG A 75 -5.70 -7.36 -8.05
CA ARG A 75 -5.41 -5.93 -8.07
C ARG A 75 -6.02 -5.22 -6.86
N LEU A 76 -5.23 -4.31 -6.29
CA LEU A 76 -5.69 -3.33 -5.31
C LEU A 76 -5.33 -1.95 -5.85
N ALA A 77 -6.33 -1.10 -6.01
CA ALA A 77 -6.14 0.29 -6.41
C ALA A 77 -6.89 1.20 -5.44
N LEU A 78 -6.20 2.21 -4.93
CA LEU A 78 -6.81 3.16 -4.01
C LEU A 78 -6.27 4.57 -4.25
N THR A 79 -7.04 5.55 -3.78
CA THR A 79 -6.65 6.95 -3.75
C THR A 79 -6.65 7.42 -2.30
N ALA A 80 -5.57 8.07 -1.89
CA ALA A 80 -5.45 8.69 -0.58
C ALA A 80 -5.42 10.21 -0.74
N ARG A 81 -6.41 10.88 -0.16
CA ARG A 81 -6.53 12.33 -0.21
C ARG A 81 -6.18 12.94 1.14
N GLY A 82 -5.26 13.88 1.13
CA GLY A 82 -4.78 14.56 2.33
C GLY A 82 -4.01 15.82 1.95
N PRO A 83 -2.89 16.10 2.63
CA PRO A 83 -2.03 17.22 2.26
C PRO A 83 -1.55 17.16 0.81
N MET A 84 -1.48 15.98 0.26
CA MET A 84 -1.26 15.68 -1.16
C MET A 84 -2.20 14.54 -1.53
N THR A 85 -2.26 14.19 -2.82
CA THR A 85 -3.04 13.03 -3.27
C THR A 85 -2.08 11.92 -3.72
N LEU A 86 -2.33 10.71 -3.24
CA LEU A 86 -1.58 9.52 -3.61
C LEU A 86 -2.51 8.57 -4.35
N ASP A 87 -2.10 8.14 -5.54
CA ASP A 87 -2.76 7.05 -6.25
C ASP A 87 -1.85 5.82 -6.13
N VAL A 88 -2.38 4.76 -5.53
CA VAL A 88 -1.61 3.55 -5.21
C VAL A 88 -2.25 2.37 -5.92
N GLU A 89 -1.43 1.58 -6.57
CA GLU A 89 -1.89 0.37 -7.25
C GLU A 89 -0.91 -0.78 -7.03
N TYR A 90 -1.46 -1.92 -6.65
CA TYR A 90 -0.74 -3.19 -6.57
C TYR A 90 -1.39 -4.18 -7.51
N GLU A 91 -0.57 -4.85 -8.32
CA GLU A 91 -1.03 -5.92 -9.21
C GLU A 91 -0.18 -7.16 -8.96
N ALA A 92 -0.83 -8.31 -8.88
CA ALA A 92 -0.16 -9.59 -8.69
C ALA A 92 -0.47 -10.50 -9.88
N TYR A 93 0.56 -11.07 -10.47
CA TYR A 93 0.46 -11.97 -11.62
C TYR A 93 1.03 -13.34 -11.26
N PRO A 94 0.43 -14.45 -11.73
CA PRO A 94 1.02 -15.76 -11.52
C PRO A 94 2.34 -15.88 -12.30
N ALA A 95 3.43 -16.21 -11.59
CA ALA A 95 4.74 -16.44 -12.21
C ALA A 95 5.03 -17.92 -12.38
N ASP A 96 4.87 -18.69 -11.29
CA ASP A 96 4.97 -20.13 -11.23
C ASP A 96 3.79 -20.68 -10.44
N ALA A 97 3.72 -21.99 -10.22
CA ALA A 97 2.61 -22.63 -9.50
C ALA A 97 2.38 -22.02 -8.11
N ASP A 98 3.45 -21.68 -7.40
CA ASP A 98 3.41 -21.17 -6.02
C ASP A 98 4.07 -19.80 -5.86
N ARG A 99 4.27 -19.07 -6.95
CA ARG A 99 4.90 -17.74 -6.93
C ARG A 99 4.08 -16.73 -7.70
N ALA A 100 4.13 -15.50 -7.23
CA ALA A 100 3.49 -14.36 -7.89
C ALA A 100 4.53 -13.27 -8.15
N GLU A 101 4.36 -12.55 -9.26
CA GLU A 101 5.09 -11.32 -9.53
C GLU A 101 4.19 -10.16 -9.11
N VAL A 102 4.66 -9.34 -8.19
CA VAL A 102 3.88 -8.22 -7.63
C VAL A 102 4.48 -6.90 -8.11
N TRP A 103 3.64 -6.09 -8.72
CA TRP A 103 3.96 -4.74 -9.17
C TRP A 103 3.29 -3.72 -8.26
N ALA A 104 4.04 -2.71 -7.85
CA ALA A 104 3.53 -1.60 -7.07
C ALA A 104 3.81 -0.29 -7.78
N THR A 105 2.79 0.55 -7.88
CA THR A 105 2.90 1.88 -8.49
C THR A 105 2.29 2.91 -7.56
N VAL A 106 3.02 3.98 -7.31
CA VAL A 106 2.55 5.12 -6.52
C VAL A 106 2.74 6.39 -7.34
N THR A 107 1.67 7.17 -7.46
CA THR A 107 1.71 8.49 -8.08
C THR A 107 1.43 9.54 -7.02
N VAL A 108 2.33 10.52 -6.91
CA VAL A 108 2.23 11.61 -5.95
C VAL A 108 1.80 12.88 -6.69
N ASN A 109 0.69 13.47 -6.25
CA ASN A 109 0.19 14.76 -6.76
C ASN A 109 0.24 15.77 -5.63
N ALA A 110 1.10 16.77 -5.74
CA ALA A 110 1.22 17.84 -4.75
C ALA A 110 0.00 18.77 -4.80
N SER A 111 -0.43 19.23 -3.63
CA SER A 111 -1.44 20.28 -3.56
C SER A 111 -0.78 21.65 -3.78
N ARG A 112 -1.63 22.69 -3.93
CA ARG A 112 -1.13 24.06 -4.11
C ARG A 112 -0.65 24.70 -2.80
N SER A 113 -1.01 24.15 -1.65
CA SER A 113 -0.61 24.68 -0.34
C SER A 113 0.88 24.39 -0.08
N LEU A 114 1.51 25.24 0.74
CA LEU A 114 2.90 25.03 1.14
C LEU A 114 3.07 23.74 1.92
N SER A 115 2.18 23.46 2.86
CA SER A 115 2.21 22.23 3.65
C SER A 115 2.04 20.99 2.76
N GLY A 116 1.17 21.07 1.76
CA GLY A 116 1.00 19.97 0.78
C GLY A 116 2.23 19.75 -0.06
N ARG A 117 2.92 20.81 -0.47
CA ARG A 117 4.17 20.70 -1.23
C ARG A 117 5.28 20.08 -0.39
N LEU A 118 5.39 20.45 0.89
CA LEU A 118 6.38 19.86 1.80
C LEU A 118 6.08 18.40 2.06
N ALA A 119 4.83 18.04 2.28
CA ALA A 119 4.42 16.65 2.48
C ALA A 119 4.71 15.82 1.23
N ALA A 120 4.41 16.34 0.04
CA ALA A 120 4.70 15.67 -1.23
C ALA A 120 6.20 15.49 -1.42
N ALA A 121 7.01 16.51 -1.17
CA ALA A 121 8.47 16.44 -1.28
C ALA A 121 9.08 15.41 -0.33
N SER A 122 8.58 15.33 0.91
CA SER A 122 9.00 14.34 1.89
C SER A 122 8.64 12.93 1.46
N THR A 123 7.44 12.73 0.92
CA THR A 123 6.99 11.43 0.40
C THR A 123 7.84 11.01 -0.80
N GLU A 124 8.12 11.93 -1.72
CA GLU A 124 8.98 11.66 -2.87
C GLU A 124 10.39 11.27 -2.44
N ALA A 125 10.93 11.92 -1.41
CA ALA A 125 12.23 11.57 -0.85
C ALA A 125 12.26 10.14 -0.29
N LEU A 126 11.20 9.73 0.41
CA LEU A 126 11.06 8.35 0.91
C LEU A 126 11.01 7.35 -0.24
N LEU A 127 10.25 7.66 -1.29
CA LEU A 127 10.13 6.79 -2.46
C LEU A 127 11.45 6.65 -3.21
N ARG A 128 12.22 7.74 -3.36
CA ARG A 128 13.57 7.68 -3.93
C ARG A 128 14.51 6.85 -3.05
N GLY A 129 14.31 6.87 -1.73
CA GLY A 129 15.09 6.09 -0.78
C GLY A 129 14.74 4.61 -0.74
N GLY A 130 13.79 4.14 -1.55
CA GLY A 130 13.43 2.74 -1.65
C GLY A 130 12.26 2.31 -0.77
N ALA A 131 11.42 3.24 -0.32
CA ALA A 131 10.26 2.92 0.54
C ALA A 131 9.30 1.93 -0.13
N LEU A 132 9.06 2.06 -1.43
CA LEU A 132 8.16 1.17 -2.16
C LEU A 132 8.73 -0.25 -2.26
N SER A 133 10.04 -0.38 -2.49
CA SER A 133 10.71 -1.68 -2.49
C SER A 133 10.69 -2.33 -1.10
N LEU A 134 10.85 -1.52 -0.04
CA LEU A 134 10.73 -2.01 1.34
C LEU A 134 9.31 -2.52 1.62
N ALA A 135 8.29 -1.81 1.16
CA ALA A 135 6.90 -2.24 1.29
C ALA A 135 6.68 -3.60 0.61
N LEU A 136 7.18 -3.79 -0.60
CA LEU A 136 7.06 -5.07 -1.31
C LEU A 136 7.78 -6.21 -0.57
N ARG A 137 8.96 -5.97 -0.02
CA ARG A 137 9.66 -6.99 0.79
C ARG A 137 8.86 -7.36 2.04
N ARG A 138 8.24 -6.40 2.68
CA ARG A 138 7.38 -6.63 3.86
C ARG A 138 6.10 -7.37 3.50
N ILE A 139 5.51 -7.06 2.36
CA ILE A 139 4.35 -7.79 1.82
C ILE A 139 4.73 -9.25 1.59
N ALA A 140 5.87 -9.51 0.96
CA ALA A 140 6.36 -10.87 0.73
C ALA A 140 6.52 -11.62 2.06
N ALA A 141 7.11 -10.99 3.07
CA ALA A 141 7.27 -11.59 4.40
C ALA A 141 5.93 -11.91 5.07
N GLU A 142 4.93 -11.03 4.92
CA GLU A 142 3.58 -11.25 5.47
C GLU A 142 2.87 -12.40 4.77
N VAL A 143 2.99 -12.52 3.45
CA VAL A 143 2.41 -13.63 2.68
C VAL A 143 3.02 -14.96 3.15
N GLU A 144 4.34 -15.03 3.26
CA GLU A 144 5.05 -16.23 3.72
C GLU A 144 4.64 -16.61 5.15
N ARG A 145 4.53 -15.62 6.05
CA ARG A 145 4.10 -15.86 7.43
C ARG A 145 2.68 -16.41 7.50
N THR A 146 1.78 -15.89 6.68
CA THR A 146 0.40 -16.36 6.61
C THR A 146 0.33 -17.80 6.11
N MET A 147 1.14 -18.16 5.13
CA MET A 147 1.23 -19.52 4.61
C MET A 147 1.78 -20.49 5.67
N GLU A 148 2.79 -20.10 6.43
CA GLU A 148 3.34 -20.92 7.52
C GLU A 148 2.28 -21.20 8.58
N LYS A 149 1.47 -20.22 8.94
CA LYS A 149 0.38 -20.40 9.92
C LYS A 149 -0.68 -21.38 9.42
N VAL A 150 -0.98 -21.38 8.13
CA VAL A 150 -1.96 -22.29 7.53
C VAL A 150 -1.40 -23.70 7.44
N ALA A 151 -0.08 -23.86 7.21
CA ALA A 151 0.59 -25.13 7.11
C ALA A 151 0.88 -25.81 8.46
N ALA A 152 0.83 -25.05 9.55
CA ALA A 152 1.14 -25.55 10.89
C ALA A 152 -0.02 -26.31 11.56
#